data_99ea5d55e017f4c03342f0601ada341e
#
_entry.id   99ea5d55e017f4c03342f0601ada341e
#
_cell.length_a   1.000
_cell.length_b   1.000
_cell.length_c   1.000
_cell.angle_alpha   90.00
_cell.angle_beta   90.00
_cell.angle_gamma   90.00
#
_symmetry.space_group_name_H-M   'P 1'
#
loop_
_entity.id
_entity.type
_entity.pdbx_description
1 polymer ?
#
loop_
_entity_poly.entity_id
_entity_poly.type
_entity_poly.pdbx_seq_one_letter_code
_entity_poly.pdbx_strand_id
1 'polypeptide(L)'
;IRRMLLDRTLTIEPVEASQIQPASVDIRLGSTFSIVEDSSSGIIAMDREIAYKTIETERYLLLPDQFVLATTMEYFALPDDLTAFVEGRSSLGRMGLFIQNAGWVDPGFEGEITLELFNANRCAIELTAGRRVGQLVFAQMDAAAEKPYRGKYQGQRGATGSRVFLDTELHNT
;
A
#
# COMPACT_ATOMS: atom_id res chain seq x y z
N ILE A 1 4.83 14.04 13.73
CA ILE A 1 5.08 13.86 12.28
C ILE A 1 6.00 14.97 11.76
N ARG A 2 5.60 16.27 11.78
CA ARG A 2 6.41 17.39 11.22
C ARG A 2 7.84 17.44 11.78
N ARG A 3 8.01 17.25 13.08
CA ARG A 3 9.32 17.20 13.72
C ARG A 3 10.17 16.05 13.18
N MET A 4 9.60 14.84 13.10
CA MET A 4 10.29 13.65 12.61
C MET A 4 10.73 13.78 11.15
N LEU A 5 9.92 14.45 10.31
CA LEU A 5 10.31 14.75 8.93
C LEU A 5 11.48 15.74 8.86
N LEU A 6 11.49 16.77 9.74
CA LEU A 6 12.58 17.74 9.81
C LEU A 6 13.87 17.10 10.32
N ASP A 7 13.78 16.27 11.35
CA ASP A 7 14.91 15.60 11.99
C ASP A 7 15.38 14.36 11.15
N ARG A 8 14.67 14.06 10.06
CA ARG A 8 14.92 12.89 9.17
C ARG A 8 14.87 11.53 9.90
N THR A 9 14.14 11.44 11.00
CA THR A 9 13.87 10.18 11.70
C THR A 9 12.70 9.42 11.05
N LEU A 10 11.84 10.11 10.31
CA LEU A 10 10.81 9.56 9.45
C LEU A 10 11.01 10.13 8.05
N THR A 11 11.05 9.28 7.03
CA THR A 11 11.08 9.70 5.63
C THR A 11 9.72 9.48 4.98
N ILE A 12 9.22 10.51 4.31
CA ILE A 12 8.06 10.44 3.39
C ILE A 12 8.40 11.32 2.20
N GLU A 13 8.61 10.73 1.03
CA GLU A 13 9.06 11.45 -0.15
C GLU A 13 8.33 11.00 -1.43
N PRO A 14 7.79 11.95 -2.19
CA PRO A 14 7.68 13.38 -1.91
C PRO A 14 6.50 13.68 -0.96
N VAL A 15 6.62 14.65 -0.06
CA VAL A 15 5.54 15.08 0.83
C VAL A 15 5.33 16.59 0.78
N GLU A 16 4.09 17.01 0.70
CA GLU A 16 3.68 18.41 0.76
C GLU A 16 3.10 18.73 2.14
N ALA A 17 3.27 19.98 2.59
CA ALA A 17 2.72 20.44 3.87
C ALA A 17 1.21 20.24 4.00
N SER A 18 0.50 20.27 2.87
CA SER A 18 -0.97 20.08 2.78
C SER A 18 -1.42 18.62 3.01
N GLN A 19 -0.50 17.65 2.93
CA GLN A 19 -0.79 16.25 3.21
C GLN A 19 -0.77 15.93 4.70
N ILE A 20 -0.07 16.76 5.50
CA ILE A 20 0.09 16.52 6.94
C ILE A 20 -1.18 16.95 7.67
N GLN A 21 -1.92 15.97 8.17
CA GLN A 21 -3.15 16.11 8.91
C GLN A 21 -2.88 16.05 10.44
N PRO A 22 -3.89 16.30 11.31
CA PRO A 22 -3.68 16.30 12.77
C PRO A 22 -3.07 15.02 13.35
N ALA A 23 -3.41 13.86 12.81
CA ALA A 23 -2.96 12.55 13.31
C ALA A 23 -2.48 11.59 12.21
N SER A 24 -2.40 12.05 10.95
CA SER A 24 -2.07 11.23 9.79
C SER A 24 -1.35 12.03 8.71
N VAL A 25 -0.91 11.35 7.67
CA VAL A 25 -0.46 11.94 6.42
C VAL A 25 -1.31 11.39 5.29
N ASP A 26 -1.92 12.26 4.49
CA ASP A 26 -2.62 11.84 3.27
C ASP A 26 -1.61 11.23 2.30
N ILE A 27 -1.96 10.07 1.73
CA ILE A 27 -1.17 9.37 0.72
C ILE A 27 -1.81 9.52 -0.65
N ARG A 28 -0.98 9.66 -1.68
CA ARG A 28 -1.41 9.82 -3.06
C ARG A 28 -1.24 8.53 -3.84
N LEU A 29 -2.16 8.32 -4.78
CA LEU A 29 -2.10 7.21 -5.71
C LEU A 29 -0.92 7.38 -6.68
N GLY A 30 -0.11 6.36 -6.84
CA GLY A 30 0.91 6.29 -7.88
C GLY A 30 0.31 5.96 -9.25
N SER A 31 1.16 5.85 -10.27
CA SER A 31 0.77 5.55 -11.65
C SER A 31 0.88 4.06 -12.02
N THR A 32 1.35 3.23 -11.09
CA THR A 32 1.56 1.79 -11.33
C THR A 32 0.41 0.98 -10.77
N PHE A 33 -0.16 0.13 -11.61
CA PHE A 33 -1.25 -0.79 -11.28
C PHE A 33 -0.85 -2.21 -11.65
N SER A 34 -1.25 -3.21 -10.84
CA SER A 34 -1.00 -4.62 -11.14
C SER A 34 -2.29 -5.41 -10.97
N ILE A 35 -2.64 -6.19 -11.99
CA ILE A 35 -3.76 -7.11 -11.99
C ILE A 35 -3.24 -8.53 -12.06
N VAL A 36 -3.92 -9.45 -11.38
CA VAL A 36 -3.62 -10.87 -11.52
C VAL A 36 -3.91 -11.29 -12.95
N GLU A 37 -2.97 -11.97 -13.59
CA GLU A 37 -3.20 -12.56 -14.92
C GLU A 37 -4.12 -13.77 -14.80
N ASP A 38 -4.95 -13.96 -15.81
CA ASP A 38 -5.84 -15.13 -15.89
C ASP A 38 -5.03 -16.42 -15.82
N SER A 39 -5.28 -17.20 -14.80
CA SER A 39 -4.73 -18.56 -14.70
C SER A 39 -5.55 -19.51 -15.56
N SER A 40 -4.88 -20.33 -16.36
CA SER A 40 -5.54 -21.38 -17.15
C SER A 40 -6.34 -22.37 -16.30
N SER A 41 -6.00 -22.50 -15.01
CA SER A 41 -6.73 -23.33 -14.05
C SER A 41 -7.89 -22.62 -13.36
N GLY A 42 -7.99 -21.27 -13.48
CA GLY A 42 -8.94 -20.45 -12.72
C GLY A 42 -8.71 -20.45 -11.20
N ILE A 43 -7.56 -20.96 -10.74
CA ILE A 43 -7.22 -21.10 -9.32
C ILE A 43 -5.93 -20.36 -9.01
N ILE A 44 -5.95 -19.54 -7.96
CA ILE A 44 -4.77 -18.94 -7.35
C ILE A 44 -4.40 -19.80 -6.15
N ALA A 45 -3.15 -20.30 -6.10
CA ALA A 45 -2.65 -21.10 -5.00
C ALA A 45 -1.59 -20.33 -4.21
N MET A 46 -1.55 -20.54 -2.89
CA MET A 46 -0.62 -19.82 -2.00
C MET A 46 0.82 -20.33 -2.10
N ASP A 47 1.00 -21.56 -2.58
CA ASP A 47 2.28 -22.26 -2.73
C ASP A 47 3.00 -21.98 -4.05
N ARG A 48 2.44 -21.13 -4.89
CA ARG A 48 2.96 -20.79 -6.22
C ARG A 48 3.01 -19.29 -6.44
N GLU A 49 3.99 -18.87 -7.23
CA GLU A 49 4.06 -17.49 -7.68
C GLU A 49 2.83 -17.13 -8.52
N ILE A 50 2.26 -15.98 -8.22
CA ILE A 50 1.12 -15.43 -8.94
C ILE A 50 1.64 -14.50 -10.03
N ALA A 51 1.22 -14.73 -11.27
CA ALA A 51 1.55 -13.85 -12.39
C ALA A 51 0.70 -12.57 -12.33
N TYR A 52 1.36 -11.44 -12.51
CA TYR A 52 0.73 -10.13 -12.53
C TYR A 52 1.06 -9.39 -13.82
N LYS A 53 0.05 -8.76 -14.39
CA LYS A 53 0.22 -7.78 -15.46
C LYS A 53 0.32 -6.39 -14.84
N THR A 54 1.47 -5.75 -15.00
CA THR A 54 1.68 -4.38 -14.53
C THR A 54 1.33 -3.39 -15.65
N ILE A 55 0.61 -2.34 -15.28
CA ILE A 55 0.15 -1.26 -16.15
C ILE A 55 0.63 0.04 -15.55
N GLU A 56 1.31 0.87 -16.34
CA GLU A 56 1.66 2.24 -15.94
C GLU A 56 0.78 3.22 -16.68
N THR A 57 0.01 4.01 -15.94
CA THR A 57 -0.94 4.98 -16.49
C THR A 57 -1.31 6.05 -15.47
N GLU A 58 -1.54 7.28 -15.95
CA GLU A 58 -2.06 8.38 -15.12
C GLU A 58 -3.54 8.21 -14.77
N ARG A 59 -4.28 7.41 -15.54
CA ARG A 59 -5.71 7.15 -15.33
C ARG A 59 -6.01 5.67 -15.50
N TYR A 60 -6.61 5.07 -14.50
CA TYR A 60 -7.03 3.67 -14.51
C TYR A 60 -8.53 3.58 -14.28
N LEU A 61 -9.24 2.88 -15.15
CA LEU A 61 -10.68 2.65 -15.01
C LEU A 61 -10.90 1.32 -14.26
N LEU A 62 -11.27 1.43 -12.99
CA LEU A 62 -11.58 0.30 -12.14
C LEU A 62 -13.06 -0.07 -12.33
N LEU A 63 -13.30 -1.21 -12.98
CA LEU A 63 -14.65 -1.68 -13.28
C LEU A 63 -15.37 -2.18 -12.02
N PRO A 64 -16.72 -2.30 -12.03
CA PRO A 64 -17.46 -2.94 -10.95
C PRO A 64 -16.90 -4.31 -10.61
N ASP A 65 -16.86 -4.64 -9.31
CA ASP A 65 -16.36 -5.91 -8.77
C ASP A 65 -14.90 -6.25 -9.12
N GLN A 66 -14.15 -5.28 -9.63
CA GLN A 66 -12.74 -5.45 -9.95
C GLN A 66 -11.85 -5.15 -8.74
N PHE A 67 -10.86 -6.02 -8.56
CA PHE A 67 -9.72 -5.83 -7.65
C PHE A 67 -8.47 -5.46 -8.44
N VAL A 68 -7.68 -4.51 -7.94
CA VAL A 68 -6.41 -4.10 -8.51
C VAL A 68 -5.42 -3.74 -7.41
N LEU A 69 -4.17 -4.12 -7.60
CA LEU A 69 -3.07 -3.57 -6.79
C LEU A 69 -2.63 -2.25 -7.39
N ALA A 70 -2.43 -1.26 -6.55
CA ALA A 70 -1.86 0.03 -6.90
C ALA A 70 -0.69 0.34 -5.96
N THR A 71 -0.06 1.48 -6.12
CA THR A 71 1.03 1.91 -5.23
C THR A 71 0.78 3.31 -4.71
N THR A 72 1.42 3.67 -3.62
CA THR A 72 1.55 5.07 -3.19
C THR A 72 2.54 5.79 -4.08
N MET A 73 2.31 7.11 -4.29
CA MET A 73 3.30 7.98 -4.92
C MET A 73 4.48 8.24 -3.98
N GLU A 74 4.23 8.16 -2.69
CA GLU A 74 5.21 8.39 -1.64
C GLU A 74 6.02 7.14 -1.33
N TYR A 75 7.32 7.35 -1.14
CA TYR A 75 8.21 6.42 -0.48
C TYR A 75 8.24 6.71 1.01
N PHE A 76 8.31 5.67 1.81
CA PHE A 76 8.35 5.73 3.27
C PHE A 76 9.60 5.05 3.80
N ALA A 77 10.16 5.59 4.89
CA ALA A 77 11.10 4.87 5.75
C ALA A 77 10.75 5.20 7.20
N LEU A 78 10.30 4.19 7.92
CA LEU A 78 9.90 4.29 9.32
C LEU A 78 11.08 3.97 10.24
N PRO A 79 11.26 4.72 11.36
CA PRO A 79 12.21 4.34 12.39
C PRO A 79 11.72 3.09 13.14
N ASP A 80 12.60 2.55 13.98
CA ASP A 80 12.37 1.28 14.68
C ASP A 80 11.35 1.39 15.83
N ASP A 81 10.92 2.61 16.20
CA ASP A 81 9.99 2.89 17.28
C ASP A 81 8.66 3.49 16.81
N LEU A 82 8.42 3.48 15.49
CA LEU A 82 7.19 3.99 14.90
C LEU A 82 6.53 2.93 14.02
N THR A 83 5.25 2.70 14.24
CA THR A 83 4.41 1.89 13.34
C THR A 83 3.35 2.75 12.69
N ALA A 84 2.75 2.27 11.61
CA ALA A 84 1.69 3.00 10.93
C ALA A 84 0.60 2.08 10.38
N PHE A 85 -0.55 2.68 10.05
CA PHE A 85 -1.71 2.02 9.48
C PHE A 85 -2.14 2.77 8.23
N VAL A 86 -2.39 2.05 7.17
CA VAL A 86 -3.02 2.62 5.98
C VAL A 86 -4.53 2.58 6.17
N GLU A 87 -5.17 3.73 6.01
CA GLU A 87 -6.62 3.89 6.08
C GLU A 87 -7.14 4.56 4.82
N GLY A 88 -8.29 4.10 4.33
CA GLY A 88 -8.98 4.75 3.22
C GLY A 88 -9.56 6.10 3.63
N ARG A 89 -9.69 7.01 2.66
CA ARG A 89 -10.40 8.27 2.91
C ARG A 89 -11.91 8.04 2.84
N SER A 90 -12.65 8.57 3.82
CA SER A 90 -14.10 8.40 3.92
C SER A 90 -14.87 8.88 2.67
N SER A 91 -14.37 9.92 1.99
CA SER A 91 -14.97 10.41 0.75
C SER A 91 -14.90 9.39 -0.40
N LEU A 92 -13.84 8.58 -0.46
CA LEU A 92 -13.69 7.52 -1.46
C LEU A 92 -14.47 6.27 -1.07
N GLY A 93 -14.47 5.92 0.21
CA GLY A 93 -15.32 4.83 0.71
C GLY A 93 -16.80 5.06 0.42
N ARG A 94 -17.28 6.32 0.50
CA ARG A 94 -18.67 6.69 0.13
C ARG A 94 -18.96 6.58 -1.37
N MET A 95 -17.94 6.55 -2.22
CA MET A 95 -18.07 6.25 -3.66
C MET A 95 -18.05 4.73 -3.92
N GLY A 96 -17.89 3.89 -2.91
CA GLY A 96 -17.74 2.44 -3.07
C GLY A 96 -16.34 1.99 -3.44
N LEU A 97 -15.34 2.86 -3.36
CA LEU A 97 -13.95 2.47 -3.47
C LEU A 97 -13.42 2.01 -2.11
N PHE A 98 -13.17 0.73 -1.99
CA PHE A 98 -12.53 0.17 -0.80
C PHE A 98 -11.03 0.08 -1.02
N ILE A 99 -10.29 0.56 -0.03
CA ILE A 99 -8.87 0.31 0.09
C ILE A 99 -8.77 -0.78 1.15
N GLN A 100 -8.67 -2.01 0.66
CA GLN A 100 -8.40 -3.17 1.49
C GLN A 100 -6.89 -3.26 1.61
N ASN A 101 -6.40 -3.39 2.80
CA ASN A 101 -4.99 -3.65 2.94
C ASN A 101 -4.75 -4.48 4.20
N ALA A 102 -3.73 -5.29 4.12
CA ALA A 102 -3.05 -5.79 5.28
C ALA A 102 -2.25 -4.64 5.90
N GLY A 103 -2.92 -3.50 6.10
CA GLY A 103 -2.44 -2.13 6.23
C GLY A 103 -1.52 -1.77 7.36
N TRP A 104 -0.95 -2.77 7.98
CA TRP A 104 0.06 -2.57 9.01
C TRP A 104 1.42 -2.29 8.37
N VAL A 105 2.03 -1.18 8.76
CA VAL A 105 3.38 -0.81 8.35
C VAL A 105 4.28 -0.93 9.57
N ASP A 106 5.10 -1.96 9.59
CA ASP A 106 5.98 -2.29 10.70
C ASP A 106 7.11 -1.27 10.91
N PRO A 107 7.62 -1.13 12.14
CA PRO A 107 8.85 -0.37 12.41
C PRO A 107 10.01 -0.88 11.54
N GLY A 108 10.78 0.04 10.97
CA GLY A 108 11.90 -0.26 10.08
C GLY A 108 11.51 -0.59 8.64
N PHE A 109 10.21 -0.53 8.26
CA PHE A 109 9.79 -0.67 6.88
C PHE A 109 10.33 0.47 6.02
N GLU A 110 10.78 0.13 4.83
CA GLU A 110 11.19 1.06 3.78
C GLU A 110 10.56 0.63 2.45
N GLY A 111 9.99 1.57 1.70
CA GLY A 111 9.40 1.28 0.39
C GLY A 111 8.21 2.18 0.05
N GLU A 112 7.69 2.00 -1.14
CA GLU A 112 6.35 2.45 -1.52
C GLU A 112 5.34 1.43 -0.97
N ILE A 113 4.13 1.88 -0.62
CA ILE A 113 3.11 0.98 -0.07
C ILE A 113 2.21 0.51 -1.21
N THR A 114 2.07 -0.81 -1.35
CA THR A 114 1.08 -1.38 -2.26
C THR A 114 -0.31 -1.24 -1.65
N LEU A 115 -1.24 -0.74 -2.44
CA LEU A 115 -2.65 -0.53 -2.08
C LEU A 115 -3.51 -1.56 -2.78
N GLU A 116 -4.39 -2.20 -2.03
CA GLU A 116 -5.37 -3.17 -2.52
C GLU A 116 -6.69 -2.45 -2.74
N LEU A 117 -7.05 -2.19 -4.00
CA LEU A 117 -8.24 -1.41 -4.35
C LEU A 117 -9.34 -2.30 -4.89
N PHE A 118 -10.56 -2.12 -4.38
CA PHE A 118 -11.74 -2.86 -4.83
C PHE A 118 -12.90 -1.89 -5.09
N ASN A 119 -13.55 -2.02 -6.24
CA ASN A 119 -14.74 -1.26 -6.60
C ASN A 119 -16.00 -2.04 -6.24
N ALA A 120 -16.63 -1.67 -5.14
CA ALA A 120 -17.91 -2.21 -4.70
C ALA A 120 -19.13 -1.47 -5.25
N ASN A 121 -18.93 -0.49 -6.16
CA ASN A 121 -20.01 0.24 -6.81
C ASN A 121 -20.43 -0.46 -8.12
N ARG A 122 -21.62 -0.16 -8.60
CA ARG A 122 -22.16 -0.62 -9.90
C ARG A 122 -21.61 0.17 -11.09
N CYS A 123 -20.99 1.32 -10.85
CA CYS A 123 -20.36 2.15 -11.86
C CYS A 123 -18.86 1.97 -11.82
N ALA A 124 -18.22 2.09 -12.98
CA ALA A 124 -16.75 2.16 -13.01
C ALA A 124 -16.25 3.42 -12.26
N ILE A 125 -15.12 3.30 -11.58
CA ILE A 125 -14.46 4.39 -10.88
C ILE A 125 -13.18 4.73 -11.63
N GLU A 126 -13.04 5.98 -12.08
CA GLU A 126 -11.79 6.46 -12.65
C GLU A 126 -10.82 6.85 -11.53
N LEU A 127 -9.73 6.12 -11.44
CA LEU A 127 -8.61 6.40 -10.56
C LEU A 127 -7.61 7.29 -11.28
N THR A 128 -7.16 8.36 -10.63
CA THR A 128 -6.17 9.30 -11.20
C THR A 128 -4.94 9.36 -10.31
N ALA A 129 -3.76 9.14 -10.89
CA ALA A 129 -2.47 9.27 -10.20
C ALA A 129 -2.32 10.68 -9.59
N GLY A 130 -1.60 10.78 -8.49
CA GLY A 130 -1.43 12.01 -7.73
C GLY A 130 -2.62 12.43 -6.85
N ARG A 131 -3.79 11.79 -6.99
CA ARG A 131 -4.94 12.05 -6.11
C ARG A 131 -4.75 11.41 -4.74
N ARG A 132 -5.17 12.11 -3.69
CA ARG A 132 -5.15 11.58 -2.33
C ARG A 132 -6.20 10.48 -2.18
N VAL A 133 -5.77 9.26 -1.94
CA VAL A 133 -6.65 8.08 -1.89
C VAL A 133 -6.79 7.50 -0.48
N GLY A 134 -5.78 7.64 0.33
CA GLY A 134 -5.75 7.13 1.70
C GLY A 134 -5.03 8.07 2.64
N GLN A 135 -4.77 7.59 3.81
CA GLN A 135 -3.98 8.27 4.84
C GLN A 135 -3.17 7.24 5.62
N LEU A 136 -1.99 7.64 6.03
CA LEU A 136 -1.14 6.85 6.92
C LEU A 136 -1.25 7.42 8.32
N VAL A 137 -1.80 6.62 9.24
CA VAL A 137 -1.94 6.95 10.67
C VAL A 137 -0.75 6.35 11.39
N PHE A 138 -0.07 7.14 12.22
CA PHE A 138 1.13 6.72 12.94
C PHE A 138 0.84 6.46 14.41
N ALA A 139 1.50 5.44 14.96
CA ALA A 139 1.51 5.16 16.39
C ALA A 139 2.95 5.04 16.88
N GLN A 140 3.27 5.84 17.89
CA GLN A 140 4.56 5.76 18.59
C GLN A 140 4.56 4.51 19.47
N MET A 141 5.62 3.74 19.40
CA MET A 141 5.86 2.63 20.31
C MET A 141 6.55 3.14 21.60
N ASP A 142 6.38 2.43 22.69
CA ASP A 142 7.02 2.72 23.99
C ASP A 142 8.52 2.36 24.02
N ALA A 143 8.95 1.52 23.09
CA ALA A 143 10.34 1.16 22.87
C ALA A 143 10.57 0.81 21.40
N ALA A 144 11.83 0.89 20.95
CA ALA A 144 12.21 0.42 19.63
C ALA A 144 11.99 -1.10 19.50
N ALA A 145 11.57 -1.54 18.33
CA ALA A 145 11.40 -2.95 18.02
C ALA A 145 12.76 -3.69 18.14
N GLU A 146 12.80 -4.80 18.85
CA GLU A 146 14.01 -5.63 18.95
C GLU A 146 14.46 -6.16 17.59
N LYS A 147 13.48 -6.42 16.70
CA LYS A 147 13.70 -6.90 15.33
C LYS A 147 12.86 -6.08 14.38
N PRO A 148 13.37 -4.92 13.90
CA PRO A 148 12.70 -4.13 12.90
C PRO A 148 12.46 -4.92 11.61
N TYR A 149 11.43 -4.55 10.86
CA TYR A 149 11.05 -5.23 9.64
C TYR A 149 12.19 -5.33 8.62
N ARG A 150 12.40 -6.55 8.15
CA ARG A 150 13.34 -6.90 7.06
C ARG A 150 12.71 -8.02 6.19
N GLY A 151 11.38 -7.99 6.07
CA GLY A 151 10.62 -9.02 5.38
C GLY A 151 10.65 -8.91 3.85
N LYS A 152 9.85 -9.76 3.22
CA LYS A 152 9.80 -9.97 1.76
C LYS A 152 9.38 -8.73 0.95
N TYR A 153 8.82 -7.70 1.58
CA TYR A 153 8.42 -6.46 0.92
C TYR A 153 9.33 -5.26 1.23
N GLN A 154 10.45 -5.49 1.93
CA GLN A 154 11.41 -4.42 2.21
C GLN A 154 11.98 -3.84 0.91
N GLY A 155 11.97 -2.52 0.79
CA GLY A 155 12.46 -1.81 -0.39
C GLY A 155 11.57 -1.92 -1.62
N GLN A 156 10.31 -2.36 -1.47
CA GLN A 156 9.39 -2.50 -2.62
C GLN A 156 9.14 -1.18 -3.34
N ARG A 157 8.93 -1.27 -4.66
CA ARG A 157 8.61 -0.17 -5.56
C ARG A 157 7.49 -0.59 -6.50
N GLY A 158 6.61 0.36 -6.84
CA GLY A 158 5.45 0.10 -7.68
C GLY A 158 4.41 -0.80 -7.02
N ALA A 159 3.41 -1.23 -7.76
CA ALA A 159 2.36 -2.13 -7.31
C ALA A 159 2.90 -3.57 -7.24
N THR A 160 3.49 -3.91 -6.09
CA THR A 160 4.14 -5.21 -5.87
C THR A 160 3.10 -6.30 -5.63
N GLY A 161 3.17 -7.40 -6.37
CA GLY A 161 2.31 -8.56 -6.21
C GLY A 161 2.57 -9.36 -4.93
N SER A 162 1.67 -10.30 -4.64
CA SER A 162 1.80 -11.18 -3.47
C SER A 162 3.04 -12.06 -3.57
N ARG A 163 3.78 -12.13 -2.48
CA ARG A 163 4.94 -13.03 -2.28
C ARG A 163 4.65 -14.09 -1.23
N VAL A 164 3.36 -14.48 -1.09
CA VAL A 164 2.92 -15.49 -0.11
C VAL A 164 3.64 -16.83 -0.29
N PHE A 165 3.97 -17.19 -1.52
CA PHE A 165 4.69 -18.42 -1.87
C PHE A 165 6.10 -18.52 -1.26
N LEU A 166 6.64 -17.42 -0.72
CA LEU A 166 7.93 -17.40 -0.02
C LEU A 166 7.79 -17.69 1.49
N ASP A 167 6.57 -17.87 2.00
CA ASP A 167 6.35 -18.14 3.43
C ASP A 167 6.80 -19.56 3.79
N THR A 168 7.65 -19.66 4.79
CA THR A 168 8.36 -20.91 5.13
C THR A 168 7.46 -21.99 5.73
N GLU A 169 6.30 -21.62 6.28
CA GLU A 169 5.31 -22.58 6.77
C GLU A 169 4.74 -23.48 5.66
N LEU A 170 4.81 -23.04 4.40
CA LEU A 170 4.35 -23.83 3.24
C LEU A 170 5.33 -24.94 2.83
N HIS A 171 6.55 -24.91 3.36
CA HIS A 171 7.63 -25.85 2.99
C HIS A 171 7.85 -26.96 4.04
N ASN A 172 7.09 -26.97 5.13
CA ASN A 172 7.25 -27.91 6.26
C ASN A 172 6.14 -28.99 6.31
N THR A 173 5.43 -29.25 5.20
CA THR A 173 4.40 -30.30 5.08
C THR A 173 4.82 -31.44 4.17
#